data_798566125b8cd4fb537d25f38d788d5f
#
_entry.id   798566125b8cd4fb537d25f38d788d5f
#
_cell.length_a   1.000
_cell.length_b   1.000
_cell.length_c   1.000
_cell.angle_alpha   90.00
_cell.angle_beta   90.00
_cell.angle_gamma   90.00
#
_symmetry.space_group_name_H-M   'P 1'
#
loop_
_entity.id
_entity.type
_entity.pdbx_description
1 polymer ?
#
loop_
_entity_poly.entity_id
_entity_poly.type
_entity_poly.pdbx_seq_one_letter_code
_entity_poly.pdbx_strand_id
1 'polypeptide(L)'
;MRNCILMLCFLTMTACASIQKQSSNTELIGKVSEGMPTIDTTTSIYELPVQNGVTYQDLVDSLKSVSEGLNFVNPANFPIGEHLKKRGIDPQGIKEVHSFCSLSLGAEIMLDHPEFLVFAPCRIAIYEKPDAQQKLKLFIALARPTFDLRSIKNPTPRAQKAAQELETILLNIIYKASKGDL
;
A
#
# COMPACT_ATOMS: atom_id res chain seq x y z
N MET A 1 73.08 -24.96 -30.52
CA MET A 1 72.15 -25.35 -31.60
C MET A 1 70.87 -25.73 -31.00
N ARG A 2 69.79 -25.21 -31.53
CA ARG A 2 68.34 -25.42 -31.31
C ARG A 2 67.67 -24.54 -30.23
N ASN A 3 67.11 -23.47 -30.77
CA ASN A 3 66.11 -22.57 -30.15
C ASN A 3 64.87 -23.35 -29.77
N CYS A 4 64.40 -23.20 -28.53
CA CYS A 4 62.99 -23.49 -28.15
C CYS A 4 62.33 -22.16 -27.82
N ILE A 5 61.48 -21.80 -28.72
CA ILE A 5 60.57 -20.61 -28.57
C ILE A 5 59.40 -21.01 -27.65
N LEU A 6 59.36 -20.44 -26.46
CA LEU A 6 58.20 -20.56 -25.57
C LEU A 6 57.13 -19.58 -26.04
N MET A 7 56.04 -20.12 -26.56
CA MET A 7 54.86 -19.42 -26.97
C MET A 7 53.97 -19.24 -25.73
N LEU A 8 53.91 -17.99 -25.24
CA LEU A 8 53.05 -17.60 -24.10
C LEU A 8 51.64 -17.36 -24.60
N CYS A 9 50.74 -18.34 -24.36
CA CYS A 9 49.30 -18.15 -24.61
C CYS A 9 48.70 -17.29 -23.49
N PHE A 10 48.38 -16.03 -23.82
CA PHE A 10 47.52 -15.19 -23.00
C PHE A 10 46.06 -15.65 -23.16
N LEU A 11 45.54 -16.36 -22.16
CA LEU A 11 44.09 -16.55 -22.02
C LEU A 11 43.47 -15.26 -21.46
N THR A 12 42.82 -14.49 -22.32
CA THR A 12 41.93 -13.41 -21.91
C THR A 12 40.62 -14.01 -21.40
N MET A 13 40.47 -14.07 -20.10
CA MET A 13 39.14 -14.34 -19.49
C MET A 13 38.24 -13.12 -19.67
N THR A 14 37.39 -13.14 -20.66
CA THR A 14 36.24 -12.25 -20.79
C THR A 14 35.23 -12.65 -19.72
N ALA A 15 35.23 -11.95 -18.58
CA ALA A 15 34.17 -12.02 -17.60
C ALA A 15 32.88 -11.39 -18.20
N CYS A 16 31.96 -12.23 -18.68
CA CYS A 16 30.61 -11.83 -18.92
C CYS A 16 29.96 -11.50 -17.56
N ALA A 17 30.00 -10.23 -17.18
CA ALA A 17 29.13 -9.71 -16.14
C ALA A 17 27.69 -9.81 -16.66
N SER A 18 26.96 -10.86 -16.28
CA SER A 18 25.52 -10.94 -16.41
C SER A 18 24.93 -9.84 -15.53
N ILE A 19 24.60 -8.70 -16.14
CA ILE A 19 23.73 -7.69 -15.53
C ILE A 19 22.39 -8.39 -15.31
N GLN A 20 22.17 -8.88 -14.11
CA GLN A 20 20.86 -9.30 -13.66
C GLN A 20 19.99 -8.03 -13.70
N LYS A 21 19.20 -7.93 -14.78
CA LYS A 21 18.18 -6.91 -14.95
C LYS A 21 17.24 -7.08 -13.76
N GLN A 22 17.40 -6.23 -12.76
CA GLN A 22 16.50 -6.11 -11.64
C GLN A 22 15.14 -5.80 -12.27
N SER A 23 14.28 -6.82 -12.37
CA SER A 23 12.92 -6.70 -12.86
C SER A 23 12.25 -5.69 -11.95
N SER A 24 12.12 -4.49 -12.47
CA SER A 24 11.55 -3.37 -11.77
C SER A 24 10.10 -3.71 -11.39
N ASN A 25 9.71 -3.40 -10.17
CA ASN A 25 8.35 -3.42 -9.62
C ASN A 25 7.31 -2.64 -10.47
N THR A 26 7.71 -2.17 -11.63
CA THR A 26 6.91 -1.38 -12.58
C THR A 26 5.81 -2.20 -13.25
N GLU A 27 5.94 -3.52 -13.36
CA GLU A 27 4.91 -4.36 -14.02
C GLU A 27 3.65 -4.58 -13.18
N LEU A 28 3.77 -4.51 -11.86
CA LEU A 28 2.60 -4.62 -10.96
C LEU A 28 1.83 -3.29 -10.84
N ILE A 29 2.49 -2.17 -11.08
CA ILE A 29 1.87 -0.84 -11.13
C ILE A 29 0.90 -0.71 -12.31
N GLY A 30 1.07 -1.48 -13.39
CA GLY A 30 0.20 -1.48 -14.57
C GLY A 30 -1.24 -1.97 -14.35
N LYS A 31 -1.59 -2.47 -13.16
CA LYS A 31 -2.96 -2.86 -12.78
C LYS A 31 -3.68 -1.82 -11.90
N VAL A 32 -3.02 -0.75 -11.59
CA VAL A 32 -3.61 0.36 -10.84
C VAL A 32 -4.49 1.16 -11.79
N SER A 33 -5.66 1.60 -11.33
CA SER A 33 -6.64 2.32 -12.15
C SER A 33 -6.02 3.49 -12.90
N GLU A 34 -6.36 3.64 -14.17
CA GLU A 34 -5.92 4.75 -15.01
C GLU A 34 -6.26 6.09 -14.34
N GLY A 35 -5.29 7.00 -14.28
CA GLY A 35 -5.45 8.30 -13.62
C GLY A 35 -5.17 8.32 -12.11
N MET A 36 -4.73 7.21 -11.51
CA MET A 36 -4.29 7.22 -10.11
C MET A 36 -2.97 8.00 -9.95
N PRO A 37 -2.85 8.85 -8.92
CA PRO A 37 -1.61 9.56 -8.65
C PRO A 37 -0.42 8.61 -8.43
N THR A 38 0.77 9.07 -8.79
CA THR A 38 2.00 8.30 -8.61
C THR A 38 2.21 7.94 -7.14
N ILE A 39 2.54 6.67 -6.90
CA ILE A 39 2.83 6.18 -5.55
C ILE A 39 4.28 6.54 -5.20
N ASP A 40 4.46 7.30 -4.12
CA ASP A 40 5.77 7.45 -3.51
C ASP A 40 6.17 6.12 -2.84
N THR A 41 7.13 5.43 -3.44
CA THR A 41 7.60 4.13 -2.94
C THR A 41 8.45 4.23 -1.69
N THR A 42 8.73 5.42 -1.18
CA THR A 42 9.54 5.66 0.02
C THR A 42 8.69 5.80 1.29
N THR A 43 7.37 6.06 1.15
CA THR A 43 6.46 6.27 2.28
C THR A 43 5.63 5.04 2.61
N SER A 44 5.38 4.82 3.90
CA SER A 44 4.49 3.77 4.41
C SER A 44 3.01 4.13 4.36
N ILE A 45 2.69 5.37 4.04
CA ILE A 45 1.33 5.88 3.94
C ILE A 45 1.10 6.37 2.51
N TYR A 46 -0.02 5.94 1.93
CA TYR A 46 -0.52 6.50 0.69
C TYR A 46 -1.76 7.33 1.00
N GLU A 47 -1.70 8.62 0.69
CA GLU A 47 -2.74 9.60 1.01
C GLU A 47 -3.32 10.20 -0.27
N LEU A 48 -4.64 10.35 -0.31
CA LEU A 48 -5.37 11.03 -1.38
C LEU A 48 -6.28 12.11 -0.81
N PRO A 49 -6.33 13.31 -1.42
CA PRO A 49 -7.43 14.23 -1.18
C PRO A 49 -8.72 13.67 -1.75
N VAL A 50 -9.81 13.83 -1.04
CA VAL A 50 -11.14 13.51 -1.57
C VAL A 50 -11.54 14.57 -2.59
N GLN A 51 -12.16 14.12 -3.68
CA GLN A 51 -12.55 14.99 -4.80
C GLN A 51 -13.56 16.05 -4.35
N ASN A 52 -13.44 17.25 -4.89
CA ASN A 52 -14.38 18.32 -4.60
C ASN A 52 -15.81 17.90 -4.96
N GLY A 53 -16.75 18.13 -4.03
CA GLY A 53 -18.15 17.74 -4.20
C GLY A 53 -18.51 16.38 -3.62
N VAL A 54 -17.55 15.52 -3.34
CA VAL A 54 -17.76 14.26 -2.62
C VAL A 54 -17.86 14.55 -1.13
N THR A 55 -18.98 14.17 -0.54
CA THR A 55 -19.21 14.33 0.90
C THR A 55 -18.53 13.22 1.70
N TYR A 56 -18.42 13.40 3.02
CA TYR A 56 -17.97 12.33 3.91
C TYR A 56 -18.84 11.07 3.78
N GLN A 57 -20.16 11.22 3.63
CA GLN A 57 -21.04 10.07 3.48
C GLN A 57 -20.82 9.34 2.17
N ASP A 58 -20.66 10.07 1.05
CA ASP A 58 -20.36 9.48 -0.25
C ASP A 58 -19.03 8.70 -0.20
N LEU A 59 -18.01 9.27 0.45
CA LEU A 59 -16.72 8.62 0.65
C LEU A 59 -16.87 7.30 1.40
N VAL A 60 -17.59 7.29 2.52
CA VAL A 60 -17.76 6.09 3.37
C VAL A 60 -18.60 5.03 2.65
N ASP A 61 -19.66 5.43 1.96
CA ASP A 61 -20.54 4.52 1.23
C ASP A 61 -19.80 3.89 0.04
N SER A 62 -19.02 4.69 -0.71
CA SER A 62 -18.15 4.21 -1.76
C SER A 62 -17.09 3.24 -1.22
N LEU A 63 -16.42 3.62 -0.12
CA LEU A 63 -15.40 2.78 0.51
C LEU A 63 -15.95 1.40 0.88
N LYS A 64 -17.14 1.33 1.47
CA LYS A 64 -17.82 0.08 1.82
C LYS A 64 -18.22 -0.71 0.60
N SER A 65 -18.95 -0.10 -0.33
CA SER A 65 -19.47 -0.75 -1.53
C SER A 65 -18.34 -1.37 -2.37
N VAL A 66 -17.30 -0.59 -2.66
CA VAL A 66 -16.14 -1.06 -3.45
C VAL A 66 -15.39 -2.19 -2.73
N SER A 67 -15.22 -2.08 -1.40
CA SER A 67 -14.55 -3.12 -0.61
C SER A 67 -15.34 -4.43 -0.60
N GLU A 68 -16.65 -4.37 -0.38
CA GLU A 68 -17.53 -5.54 -0.40
C GLU A 68 -17.53 -6.22 -1.78
N GLY A 69 -17.61 -5.45 -2.85
CA GLY A 69 -17.51 -5.96 -4.23
C GLY A 69 -16.20 -6.67 -4.56
N LEU A 70 -15.14 -6.42 -3.77
CA LEU A 70 -13.83 -7.06 -3.88
C LEU A 70 -13.56 -8.11 -2.79
N ASN A 71 -14.62 -8.57 -2.10
CA ASN A 71 -14.57 -9.57 -1.01
C ASN A 71 -13.70 -9.15 0.18
N PHE A 72 -13.68 -7.86 0.49
CA PHE A 72 -13.11 -7.38 1.75
C PHE A 72 -14.20 -7.30 2.82
N VAL A 73 -13.86 -7.72 4.02
CA VAL A 73 -14.72 -7.53 5.20
C VAL A 73 -14.29 -6.28 5.95
N ASN A 74 -15.27 -5.57 6.54
CA ASN A 74 -15.02 -4.41 7.42
C ASN A 74 -15.31 -4.80 8.88
N PRO A 75 -14.33 -5.33 9.63
CA PRO A 75 -14.55 -5.84 10.97
C PRO A 75 -14.77 -4.76 12.03
N ALA A 76 -14.24 -3.55 11.82
CA ALA A 76 -14.35 -2.48 12.81
C ALA A 76 -14.10 -1.09 12.21
N ASN A 77 -14.76 -0.10 12.81
CA ASN A 77 -14.54 1.32 12.57
C ASN A 77 -14.29 2.03 13.91
N PHE A 78 -13.31 2.91 13.94
CA PHE A 78 -12.89 3.63 15.13
C PHE A 78 -13.10 5.13 14.95
N PRO A 79 -14.19 5.72 15.47
CA PRO A 79 -14.46 7.16 15.37
C PRO A 79 -13.62 7.93 16.41
N ILE A 80 -12.31 8.04 16.17
CA ILE A 80 -11.36 8.65 17.10
C ILE A 80 -11.74 10.09 17.44
N GLY A 81 -12.20 10.87 16.46
CA GLY A 81 -12.64 12.24 16.67
C GLY A 81 -13.76 12.37 17.68
N GLU A 82 -14.73 11.44 17.67
CA GLU A 82 -15.82 11.42 18.65
C GLU A 82 -15.32 11.07 20.05
N HIS A 83 -14.37 10.13 20.14
CA HIS A 83 -13.77 9.79 21.42
C HIS A 83 -12.94 10.95 22.01
N LEU A 84 -12.31 11.76 21.18
CA LEU A 84 -11.63 12.99 21.60
C LEU A 84 -12.63 14.04 22.12
N LYS A 85 -13.71 14.29 21.37
CA LYS A 85 -14.79 15.22 21.78
C LYS A 85 -15.37 14.86 23.16
N LYS A 86 -15.62 13.56 23.41
CA LYS A 86 -16.10 13.06 24.71
C LYS A 86 -15.12 13.35 25.88
N ARG A 87 -13.88 13.65 25.59
CA ARG A 87 -12.83 14.02 26.55
C ARG A 87 -12.56 15.53 26.61
N GLY A 88 -13.37 16.33 25.92
CA GLY A 88 -13.21 17.79 25.85
C GLY A 88 -12.06 18.23 24.93
N ILE A 89 -11.58 17.34 24.05
CA ILE A 89 -10.50 17.63 23.10
C ILE A 89 -11.13 17.89 21.72
N ASP A 90 -10.86 19.05 21.15
CA ASP A 90 -11.28 19.35 19.78
C ASP A 90 -10.45 18.50 18.79
N PRO A 91 -11.06 17.61 17.99
CA PRO A 91 -10.35 16.81 17.00
C PRO A 91 -9.93 17.59 15.75
N GLN A 92 -10.36 18.83 15.60
CA GLN A 92 -10.14 19.65 14.40
C GLN A 92 -10.63 18.94 13.13
N GLY A 93 -11.91 18.62 13.10
CA GLY A 93 -12.57 17.91 12.01
C GLY A 93 -12.67 16.40 12.21
N ILE A 94 -12.94 15.68 11.11
CA ILE A 94 -13.10 14.23 11.10
C ILE A 94 -11.75 13.54 11.38
N LYS A 95 -11.78 12.52 12.24
CA LYS A 95 -10.63 11.64 12.53
C LYS A 95 -11.16 10.22 12.78
N GLU A 96 -11.03 9.33 11.80
CA GLU A 96 -11.53 7.97 11.88
C GLU A 96 -10.54 6.98 11.28
N VAL A 97 -10.61 5.73 11.74
CA VAL A 97 -9.91 4.60 11.14
C VAL A 97 -10.92 3.51 10.82
N HIS A 98 -10.94 3.08 9.58
CA HIS A 98 -11.72 1.96 9.09
C HIS A 98 -10.80 0.77 8.85
N SER A 99 -11.22 -0.39 9.32
CA SER A 99 -10.45 -1.63 9.20
C SER A 99 -11.03 -2.49 8.08
N PHE A 100 -10.19 -2.98 7.20
CA PHE A 100 -10.57 -3.88 6.11
C PHE A 100 -9.70 -5.11 6.08
N CYS A 101 -10.26 -6.25 5.67
CA CYS A 101 -9.51 -7.50 5.61
C CYS A 101 -9.92 -8.30 4.38
N SER A 102 -8.94 -8.67 3.56
CA SER A 102 -9.05 -9.78 2.61
C SER A 102 -8.57 -11.04 3.30
N LEU A 103 -9.50 -11.92 3.69
CA LEU A 103 -9.15 -13.15 4.44
C LEU A 103 -8.25 -14.08 3.61
N SER A 104 -8.47 -14.16 2.29
CA SER A 104 -7.66 -14.99 1.40
C SER A 104 -6.22 -14.49 1.30
N LEU A 105 -6.01 -13.21 0.95
CA LEU A 105 -4.67 -12.65 0.86
C LEU A 105 -3.98 -12.55 2.22
N GLY A 106 -4.74 -12.25 3.26
CA GLY A 106 -4.24 -12.27 4.63
C GLY A 106 -3.73 -13.65 5.04
N ALA A 107 -4.45 -14.73 4.68
CA ALA A 107 -4.03 -16.10 4.96
C ALA A 107 -2.69 -16.43 4.28
N GLU A 108 -2.47 -16.01 3.01
CA GLU A 108 -1.21 -16.23 2.29
C GLU A 108 0.00 -15.60 3.00
N ILE A 109 -0.22 -14.55 3.78
CA ILE A 109 0.85 -13.91 4.57
C ILE A 109 0.96 -14.58 5.95
N MET A 110 -0.16 -14.69 6.68
CA MET A 110 -0.19 -15.09 8.09
C MET A 110 0.13 -16.57 8.33
N LEU A 111 -0.09 -17.44 7.33
CA LEU A 111 0.28 -18.86 7.45
C LEU A 111 1.80 -19.06 7.41
N ASP A 112 2.54 -18.18 6.73
CA ASP A 112 4.01 -18.20 6.73
C ASP A 112 4.59 -17.33 7.85
N HIS A 113 3.90 -16.23 8.16
CA HIS A 113 4.36 -15.17 9.06
C HIS A 113 3.22 -14.77 10.03
N PRO A 114 2.92 -15.58 11.07
CA PRO A 114 1.83 -15.29 12.00
C PRO A 114 2.04 -13.97 12.77
N GLU A 115 3.28 -13.50 12.92
CA GLU A 115 3.60 -12.21 13.51
C GLU A 115 3.05 -11.03 12.69
N PHE A 116 2.72 -11.22 11.41
CA PHE A 116 2.07 -10.20 10.58
C PHE A 116 0.68 -9.81 11.09
N LEU A 117 0.07 -10.64 11.94
CA LEU A 117 -1.21 -10.31 12.62
C LEU A 117 -1.17 -8.98 13.38
N VAL A 118 0.01 -8.50 13.79
CA VAL A 118 0.18 -7.19 14.43
C VAL A 118 -0.27 -6.04 13.52
N PHE A 119 -0.21 -6.23 12.21
CA PHE A 119 -0.59 -5.25 11.20
C PHE A 119 -2.00 -5.46 10.64
N ALA A 120 -2.63 -6.59 10.96
CA ALA A 120 -3.99 -6.91 10.54
C ALA A 120 -5.03 -6.37 11.53
N PRO A 121 -6.22 -5.97 11.07
CA PRO A 121 -6.62 -5.76 9.68
C PRO A 121 -5.98 -4.53 9.04
N CYS A 122 -6.02 -4.42 7.70
CA CYS A 122 -5.53 -3.24 6.99
C CYS A 122 -6.30 -2.00 7.42
N ARG A 123 -5.60 -0.88 7.56
CA ARG A 123 -6.15 0.36 8.11
C ARG A 123 -6.24 1.43 7.04
N ILE A 124 -7.45 1.98 6.91
CA ILE A 124 -7.74 3.13 6.08
C ILE A 124 -8.20 4.25 7.00
N ALA A 125 -7.47 5.36 7.01
CA ALA A 125 -7.83 6.55 7.78
C ALA A 125 -8.64 7.51 6.93
N ILE A 126 -9.68 8.09 7.52
CA ILE A 126 -10.45 9.21 6.97
C ILE A 126 -10.30 10.37 7.93
N TYR A 127 -9.83 11.49 7.43
CA TYR A 127 -9.60 12.66 8.28
C TYR A 127 -9.66 13.96 7.50
N GLU A 128 -9.90 15.04 8.23
CA GLU A 128 -9.76 16.39 7.73
C GLU A 128 -8.47 17.02 8.24
N LYS A 129 -7.82 17.77 7.37
CA LYS A 129 -6.69 18.66 7.71
C LYS A 129 -6.80 19.96 6.95
N PRO A 130 -6.26 21.08 7.50
CA PRO A 130 -6.31 22.37 6.81
C PRO A 130 -5.48 22.33 5.52
N ASP A 131 -6.01 22.95 4.47
CA ASP A 131 -5.26 23.26 3.24
C ASP A 131 -4.41 24.53 3.40
N ALA A 132 -3.78 24.96 2.33
CA ALA A 132 -2.96 26.19 2.33
C ALA A 132 -3.75 27.47 2.71
N GLN A 133 -5.08 27.46 2.54
CA GLN A 133 -5.99 28.54 2.92
C GLN A 133 -6.63 28.34 4.29
N GLN A 134 -6.12 27.40 5.10
CA GLN A 134 -6.63 27.03 6.43
C GLN A 134 -8.08 26.48 6.40
N LYS A 135 -8.57 26.07 5.23
CA LYS A 135 -9.87 25.41 5.11
C LYS A 135 -9.69 23.91 5.28
N LEU A 136 -10.54 23.29 6.11
CA LEU A 136 -10.54 21.85 6.30
C LEU A 136 -10.88 21.14 4.99
N LYS A 137 -10.04 20.22 4.59
CA LYS A 137 -10.21 19.30 3.45
C LYS A 137 -10.22 17.86 3.92
N LEU A 138 -11.08 17.08 3.29
CA LEU A 138 -11.21 15.64 3.56
C LEU A 138 -10.13 14.86 2.80
N PHE A 139 -9.51 13.91 3.49
CA PHE A 139 -8.50 13.01 2.98
C PHE A 139 -8.83 11.56 3.34
N ILE A 140 -8.37 10.65 2.48
CA ILE A 140 -8.36 9.22 2.74
C ILE A 140 -6.92 8.71 2.62
N ALA A 141 -6.49 7.86 3.54
CA ALA A 141 -5.12 7.35 3.56
C ALA A 141 -5.06 5.87 3.92
N LEU A 142 -4.14 5.15 3.32
CA LEU A 142 -3.88 3.73 3.50
C LEU A 142 -2.54 3.51 4.19
N ALA A 143 -2.51 2.70 5.26
CA ALA A 143 -1.28 2.06 5.72
C ALA A 143 -0.92 0.93 4.74
N ARG A 144 0.27 0.98 4.15
CA ARG A 144 0.64 0.12 3.01
C ARG A 144 1.13 -1.25 3.46
N PRO A 145 0.44 -2.34 3.08
CA PRO A 145 0.82 -3.71 3.49
C PRO A 145 2.25 -4.11 3.10
N THR A 146 2.75 -3.62 1.96
CA THR A 146 4.14 -3.90 1.55
C THR A 146 5.18 -3.29 2.49
N PHE A 147 4.86 -2.16 3.14
CA PHE A 147 5.72 -1.57 4.18
C PHE A 147 5.61 -2.32 5.50
N ASP A 148 4.40 -2.71 5.90
CA ASP A 148 4.20 -3.53 7.09
C ASP A 148 5.02 -4.83 6.97
N LEU A 149 5.02 -5.46 5.79
CA LEU A 149 5.79 -6.69 5.53
C LEU A 149 7.31 -6.49 5.65
N ARG A 150 7.84 -5.29 5.41
CA ARG A 150 9.29 -4.99 5.59
C ARG A 150 9.75 -5.15 7.04
N SER A 151 8.83 -5.12 7.99
CA SER A 151 9.11 -5.34 9.41
C SER A 151 9.29 -6.82 9.75
N ILE A 152 8.91 -7.72 8.83
CA ILE A 152 9.05 -9.17 8.98
C ILE A 152 10.43 -9.60 8.49
N LYS A 153 11.12 -10.41 9.29
CA LYS A 153 12.43 -10.94 8.92
C LYS A 153 12.29 -12.05 7.88
N ASN A 154 12.95 -11.88 6.74
CA ASN A 154 12.99 -12.86 5.65
C ASN A 154 11.57 -13.28 5.16
N PRO A 155 10.73 -12.35 4.70
CA PRO A 155 9.40 -12.69 4.24
C PRO A 155 9.46 -13.64 3.04
N THR A 156 8.60 -14.67 3.02
CA THR A 156 8.55 -15.64 1.93
C THR A 156 8.12 -14.99 0.61
N PRO A 157 8.50 -15.57 -0.54
CA PRO A 157 8.01 -15.09 -1.84
C PRO A 157 6.47 -15.07 -1.94
N ARG A 158 5.79 -16.04 -1.29
CA ARG A 158 4.33 -16.09 -1.21
C ARG A 158 3.79 -14.88 -0.45
N ALA A 159 4.30 -14.60 0.73
CA ALA A 159 3.89 -13.45 1.53
C ALA A 159 4.16 -12.12 0.81
N GLN A 160 5.31 -11.99 0.13
CA GLN A 160 5.65 -10.79 -0.65
C GLN A 160 4.65 -10.56 -1.79
N LYS A 161 4.31 -11.61 -2.55
CA LYS A 161 3.34 -11.52 -3.63
C LYS A 161 1.95 -11.15 -3.10
N ALA A 162 1.50 -11.80 -2.03
CA ALA A 162 0.21 -11.52 -1.41
C ALA A 162 0.11 -10.08 -0.88
N ALA A 163 1.16 -9.57 -0.24
CA ALA A 163 1.19 -8.19 0.24
C ALA A 163 1.15 -7.17 -0.91
N GLN A 164 1.82 -7.43 -2.02
CA GLN A 164 1.77 -6.60 -3.22
C GLN A 164 0.38 -6.58 -3.86
N GLU A 165 -0.26 -7.75 -3.97
CA GLU A 165 -1.61 -7.87 -4.50
C GLU A 165 -2.62 -7.18 -3.58
N LEU A 166 -2.52 -7.40 -2.27
CA LEU A 166 -3.34 -6.75 -1.26
C LEU A 166 -3.23 -5.22 -1.34
N GLU A 167 -2.01 -4.69 -1.42
CA GLU A 167 -1.77 -3.26 -1.56
C GLU A 167 -2.38 -2.71 -2.85
N THR A 168 -2.20 -3.39 -3.98
CA THR A 168 -2.76 -2.97 -5.27
C THR A 168 -4.28 -2.84 -5.21
N ILE A 169 -4.95 -3.81 -4.61
CA ILE A 169 -6.41 -3.77 -4.46
C ILE A 169 -6.85 -2.64 -3.53
N LEU A 170 -6.19 -2.49 -2.38
CA LEU A 170 -6.51 -1.43 -1.41
C LEU A 170 -6.29 -0.03 -1.99
N LEU A 171 -5.24 0.17 -2.78
CA LEU A 171 -4.99 1.43 -3.49
C LEU A 171 -6.14 1.75 -4.46
N ASN A 172 -6.64 0.75 -5.20
CA ASN A 172 -7.78 0.93 -6.08
C ASN A 172 -9.07 1.27 -5.30
N ILE A 173 -9.30 0.60 -4.15
CA ILE A 173 -10.43 0.88 -3.26
C ILE A 173 -10.42 2.35 -2.82
N ILE A 174 -9.31 2.84 -2.24
CA ILE A 174 -9.26 4.21 -1.74
C ILE A 174 -9.29 5.25 -2.85
N TYR A 175 -8.78 4.93 -4.04
CA TYR A 175 -8.85 5.81 -5.20
C TYR A 175 -10.29 5.98 -5.68
N LYS A 176 -11.05 4.90 -5.83
CA LYS A 176 -12.48 4.96 -6.16
C LYS A 176 -13.27 5.70 -5.07
N ALA A 177 -13.03 5.34 -3.81
CA ALA A 177 -13.69 5.99 -2.69
C ALA A 177 -13.42 7.50 -2.66
N SER A 178 -12.20 7.94 -2.96
CA SER A 178 -11.85 9.37 -3.00
C SER A 178 -12.63 10.15 -4.06
N LYS A 179 -13.24 9.46 -5.03
CA LYS A 179 -14.10 10.04 -6.09
C LYS A 179 -15.59 9.87 -5.82
N GLY A 180 -15.97 9.10 -4.79
CA GLY A 180 -17.36 8.73 -4.53
C GLY A 180 -17.91 7.72 -5.53
N ASP A 181 -17.05 6.96 -6.23
CA ASP A 181 -17.47 5.92 -7.17
C ASP A 181 -18.13 4.75 -6.40
N LEU A 182 -19.26 4.22 -6.90
CA LEU A 182 -19.98 3.07 -6.32
C LEU A 182 -19.76 1.81 -7.14
#